data_9024675784dd964e582602e2b5eb7961
#
_entry.id   9024675784dd964e582602e2b5eb7961
#
_cell.length_a   1.000
_cell.length_b   1.000
_cell.length_c   1.000
_cell.angle_alpha   90.00
_cell.angle_beta   90.00
_cell.angle_gamma   90.00
#
_symmetry.space_group_name_H-M   'P 1'
#
loop_
_entity.id
_entity.type
_entity.pdbx_description
1 polymer ?
#
loop_
_entity_poly.entity_id
_entity_poly.type
_entity_poly.pdbx_seq_one_letter_code
_entity_poly.pdbx_strand_id
1 'polypeptide(L)'
;MRIPCATLALLLVPVLAYADGPEKLRADLTGYEEVPSVSTPAHGRFTAVIAKDGESISYELTYEDLIGTVQQSHIHFAQKSVNGSVVIWLCQTATTPAPASVAAITPVCPQSGTVVGTITNANVVAAATASQQITAGELSEVIAAIRGGVAYANVHATPLNPGGEIRGQIHDNQKDHDDDRQ
;
A
#
# COMPACT_ATOMS: atom_id res chain seq x y z
N MET A 1 -34.57 57.16 -24.97
CA MET A 1 -33.84 56.50 -23.89
C MET A 1 -33.29 55.15 -24.43
N ARG A 2 -31.99 55.08 -24.80
CA ARG A 2 -31.38 53.91 -25.40
C ARG A 2 -30.59 53.20 -24.32
N ILE A 3 -30.93 51.92 -24.03
CA ILE A 3 -30.27 51.09 -23.04
C ILE A 3 -29.10 50.39 -23.76
N PRO A 4 -27.88 50.51 -23.28
CA PRO A 4 -26.75 49.80 -23.91
C PRO A 4 -26.82 48.29 -23.53
N CYS A 5 -26.76 47.45 -24.54
CA CYS A 5 -26.67 45.99 -24.40
C CYS A 5 -25.23 45.66 -24.00
N ALA A 6 -25.01 45.27 -22.74
CA ALA A 6 -23.75 44.79 -22.27
C ALA A 6 -23.52 43.34 -22.69
N THR A 7 -22.59 43.10 -23.60
CA THR A 7 -22.14 41.75 -24.01
C THR A 7 -21.25 41.18 -22.91
N LEU A 8 -21.75 40.18 -22.22
CA LEU A 8 -20.98 39.39 -21.26
C LEU A 8 -20.07 38.41 -22.00
N ALA A 9 -18.78 38.69 -22.05
CA ALA A 9 -17.78 37.80 -22.62
C ALA A 9 -17.50 36.67 -21.63
N LEU A 10 -17.93 35.44 -21.96
CA LEU A 10 -17.64 34.23 -21.19
C LEU A 10 -16.18 33.81 -21.48
N LEU A 11 -15.27 34.05 -20.54
CA LEU A 11 -13.90 33.58 -20.61
C LEU A 11 -13.88 32.06 -20.36
N LEU A 12 -13.73 31.25 -21.40
CA LEU A 12 -13.40 29.84 -21.29
C LEU A 12 -11.95 29.72 -20.79
N VAL A 13 -11.76 29.37 -19.54
CA VAL A 13 -10.47 28.94 -19.00
C VAL A 13 -10.25 27.50 -19.45
N PRO A 14 -9.20 27.19 -20.24
CA PRO A 14 -8.90 25.82 -20.59
C PRO A 14 -8.53 25.08 -19.32
N VAL A 15 -9.31 24.07 -18.94
CA VAL A 15 -8.92 23.07 -17.95
C VAL A 15 -7.84 22.21 -18.61
N LEU A 16 -6.59 22.45 -18.25
CA LEU A 16 -5.50 21.55 -18.59
C LEU A 16 -5.77 20.24 -17.85
N ALA A 17 -6.31 19.26 -18.56
CA ALA A 17 -6.33 17.90 -18.07
C ALA A 17 -4.86 17.43 -18.03
N TYR A 18 -4.27 17.40 -16.84
CA TYR A 18 -3.04 16.65 -16.63
C TYR A 18 -3.39 15.19 -16.91
N ALA A 19 -2.78 14.65 -17.96
CA ALA A 19 -2.80 13.20 -18.19
C ALA A 19 -1.93 12.60 -17.08
N ASP A 20 -2.57 12.17 -15.99
CA ASP A 20 -1.89 11.49 -14.91
C ASP A 20 -1.20 10.24 -15.47
N GLY A 21 0.13 10.21 -15.32
CA GLY A 21 0.92 9.01 -15.53
C GLY A 21 0.45 7.90 -14.57
N PRO A 22 0.99 6.68 -14.70
CA PRO A 22 0.68 5.62 -13.74
C PRO A 22 1.09 6.09 -12.33
N GLU A 23 0.18 5.92 -11.37
CA GLU A 23 0.39 6.31 -9.97
C GLU A 23 1.42 5.37 -9.33
N LYS A 24 2.54 5.93 -8.88
CA LYS A 24 3.66 5.18 -8.29
C LYS A 24 3.63 5.31 -6.78
N LEU A 25 3.69 4.18 -6.10
CA LEU A 25 3.64 4.07 -4.66
C LEU A 25 4.99 3.62 -4.10
N ARG A 26 5.27 4.02 -2.86
CA ARG A 26 6.46 3.62 -2.13
C ARG A 26 6.20 3.51 -0.64
N ALA A 27 6.94 2.61 0.02
CA ALA A 27 7.17 2.60 1.46
C ALA A 27 8.59 2.10 1.73
N ASP A 28 9.34 2.79 2.57
CA ASP A 28 10.58 2.28 3.15
C ASP A 28 10.24 1.61 4.47
N LEU A 29 10.62 0.32 4.62
CA LEU A 29 10.27 -0.50 5.76
C LEU A 29 11.45 -0.54 6.74
N THR A 30 11.17 -0.17 7.99
CA THR A 30 12.14 -0.22 9.10
C THR A 30 11.47 -0.73 10.37
N GLY A 31 12.26 -1.24 11.32
CA GLY A 31 11.72 -1.65 12.60
C GLY A 31 11.20 -0.48 13.45
N TYR A 32 11.69 0.74 13.22
CA TYR A 32 11.25 1.93 13.96
C TYR A 32 9.84 2.38 13.59
N GLU A 33 9.32 1.98 12.44
CA GLU A 33 7.94 2.24 12.03
C GLU A 33 6.96 1.17 12.56
N GLU A 34 7.44 0.06 13.14
CA GLU A 34 6.58 -0.95 13.77
C GLU A 34 5.89 -0.43 15.03
N VAL A 35 4.81 -1.10 15.43
CA VAL A 35 4.00 -0.73 16.60
C VAL A 35 3.81 -1.96 17.51
N PRO A 36 4.52 -2.00 18.65
CA PRO A 36 5.59 -1.08 19.09
C PRO A 36 6.83 -1.16 18.21
N SER A 37 7.68 -0.11 18.25
CA SER A 37 8.92 -0.06 17.48
C SER A 37 9.86 -1.22 17.81
N VAL A 38 10.52 -1.76 16.79
CA VAL A 38 11.49 -2.85 16.88
C VAL A 38 12.89 -2.32 16.55
N SER A 39 13.85 -2.61 17.42
CA SER A 39 15.28 -2.36 17.15
C SER A 39 15.85 -3.56 16.40
N THR A 40 16.03 -3.44 15.10
CA THR A 40 16.51 -4.49 14.20
C THR A 40 17.39 -3.89 13.11
N PRO A 41 18.39 -4.63 12.58
CA PRO A 41 19.10 -4.24 11.37
C PRO A 41 18.26 -4.41 10.11
N ALA A 42 17.15 -5.16 10.19
CA ALA A 42 16.28 -5.45 9.07
C ALA A 42 15.73 -4.19 8.41
N HIS A 43 15.69 -4.20 7.11
CA HIS A 43 15.14 -3.12 6.31
C HIS A 43 14.52 -3.66 5.02
N GLY A 44 13.69 -2.86 4.39
CA GLY A 44 13.02 -3.23 3.16
C GLY A 44 12.44 -2.04 2.42
N ARG A 45 11.94 -2.33 1.25
CA ARG A 45 11.23 -1.36 0.41
C ARG A 45 10.07 -2.03 -0.31
N PHE A 46 8.94 -1.38 -0.25
CA PHE A 46 7.79 -1.68 -1.09
C PHE A 46 7.67 -0.61 -2.17
N THR A 47 7.56 -1.01 -3.42
CA THR A 47 7.20 -0.14 -4.54
C THR A 47 6.02 -0.74 -5.30
N ALA A 48 5.15 0.11 -5.82
CA ALA A 48 4.03 -0.38 -6.59
C ALA A 48 3.56 0.64 -7.64
N VAL A 49 2.78 0.16 -8.58
CA VAL A 49 2.15 0.97 -9.62
C VAL A 49 0.68 0.59 -9.70
N ILE A 50 -0.21 1.56 -9.47
CA ILE A 50 -1.63 1.39 -9.74
C ILE A 50 -1.86 1.55 -11.24
N ALA A 51 -2.53 0.58 -11.86
CA ALA A 51 -2.93 0.66 -13.25
C ALA A 51 -3.91 1.83 -13.46
N LYS A 52 -3.90 2.44 -14.65
CA LYS A 52 -4.73 3.63 -14.95
C LYS A 52 -6.24 3.39 -14.81
N ASP A 53 -6.68 2.15 -15.03
CA ASP A 53 -8.07 1.73 -14.87
C ASP A 53 -8.45 1.47 -13.40
N GLY A 54 -7.47 1.41 -12.48
CA GLY A 54 -7.69 1.09 -11.08
C GLY A 54 -7.99 -0.39 -10.80
N GLU A 55 -7.86 -1.28 -11.79
CA GLU A 55 -8.23 -2.69 -11.67
C GLU A 55 -7.09 -3.58 -11.17
N SER A 56 -5.87 -3.04 -11.08
CA SER A 56 -4.72 -3.77 -10.57
C SER A 56 -3.63 -2.88 -9.98
N ILE A 57 -2.79 -3.49 -9.10
CA ILE A 57 -1.58 -2.90 -8.55
C ILE A 57 -0.44 -3.89 -8.78
N SER A 58 0.54 -3.53 -9.62
CA SER A 58 1.78 -4.29 -9.74
C SER A 58 2.73 -3.85 -8.64
N TYR A 59 3.38 -4.79 -7.92
CA TYR A 59 4.26 -4.45 -6.80
C TYR A 59 5.58 -5.22 -6.83
N GLU A 60 6.57 -4.62 -6.16
CA GLU A 60 7.83 -5.23 -5.78
C GLU A 60 8.07 -4.92 -4.30
N LEU A 61 8.35 -5.97 -3.51
CA LEU A 61 8.76 -5.89 -2.11
C LEU A 61 10.14 -6.51 -1.97
N THR A 62 11.13 -5.73 -1.53
CA THR A 62 12.46 -6.22 -1.16
C THR A 62 12.66 -6.09 0.34
N TYR A 63 13.36 -7.07 0.95
CA TYR A 63 13.77 -7.00 2.36
C TYR A 63 15.00 -7.87 2.62
N GLU A 64 15.77 -7.48 3.62
CA GLU A 64 16.97 -8.19 4.04
C GLU A 64 17.25 -7.97 5.54
N ASP A 65 18.21 -8.75 6.06
CA ASP A 65 18.71 -8.66 7.44
C ASP A 65 17.65 -8.89 8.53
N LEU A 66 16.58 -9.65 8.24
CA LEU A 66 15.62 -10.09 9.27
C LEU A 66 16.33 -10.93 10.34
N ILE A 67 16.08 -10.62 11.62
CA ILE A 67 16.70 -11.35 12.75
C ILE A 67 16.16 -12.78 12.86
N GLY A 68 14.92 -13.02 12.43
CA GLY A 68 14.27 -14.33 12.49
C GLY A 68 14.07 -14.98 11.13
N THR A 69 13.29 -16.05 11.15
CA THR A 69 12.81 -16.71 9.92
C THR A 69 11.58 -15.98 9.41
N VAL A 70 11.59 -15.55 8.15
CA VAL A 70 10.44 -14.89 7.53
C VAL A 70 9.19 -15.78 7.63
N GLN A 71 8.05 -15.16 7.87
CA GLN A 71 6.75 -15.84 7.97
C GLN A 71 5.79 -15.41 6.87
N GLN A 72 5.60 -14.11 6.72
CA GLN A 72 4.59 -13.52 5.87
C GLN A 72 4.84 -12.03 5.68
N SER A 73 4.20 -11.44 4.67
CA SER A 73 4.16 -10.00 4.45
C SER A 73 2.79 -9.57 3.94
N HIS A 74 2.36 -8.38 4.36
CA HIS A 74 1.00 -7.89 4.11
C HIS A 74 0.95 -6.41 3.74
N ILE A 75 -0.21 -6.00 3.18
CA ILE A 75 -0.71 -4.64 3.29
C ILE A 75 -1.83 -4.62 4.32
N HIS A 76 -1.75 -3.69 5.25
CA HIS A 76 -2.72 -3.44 6.31
C HIS A 76 -3.45 -2.13 6.09
N PHE A 77 -4.67 -2.05 6.61
CA PHE A 77 -5.48 -0.82 6.63
C PHE A 77 -5.44 -0.17 8.00
N ALA A 78 -4.60 0.83 8.16
CA ALA A 78 -4.51 1.73 9.32
C ALA A 78 -3.63 2.94 9.03
N GLN A 79 -3.87 4.02 9.77
CA GLN A 79 -3.02 5.18 9.81
C GLN A 79 -1.65 4.86 10.45
N LYS A 80 -0.68 5.77 10.26
CA LYS A 80 0.65 5.68 10.86
C LYS A 80 0.55 5.45 12.37
N SER A 81 1.42 4.58 12.90
CA SER A 81 1.51 4.23 14.34
C SER A 81 0.26 3.55 14.93
N VAL A 82 -0.56 2.93 14.09
CA VAL A 82 -1.71 2.11 14.52
C VAL A 82 -1.68 0.76 13.82
N ASN A 83 -1.94 -0.32 14.55
CA ASN A 83 -2.12 -1.64 13.96
C ASN A 83 -3.54 -1.79 13.41
N GLY A 84 -3.65 -2.25 12.17
CA GLY A 84 -4.92 -2.47 11.48
C GLY A 84 -5.06 -3.87 10.89
N SER A 85 -6.19 -4.12 10.27
CA SER A 85 -6.46 -5.40 9.63
C SER A 85 -5.58 -5.63 8.41
N VAL A 86 -5.16 -6.87 8.18
CA VAL A 86 -4.61 -7.32 6.91
C VAL A 86 -5.70 -7.23 5.84
N VAL A 87 -5.38 -6.63 4.70
CA VAL A 87 -6.28 -6.55 3.54
C VAL A 87 -5.68 -7.19 2.28
N ILE A 88 -4.34 -7.29 2.18
CA ILE A 88 -3.61 -7.97 1.09
C ILE A 88 -2.48 -8.80 1.69
N TRP A 89 -2.32 -10.01 1.21
CA TRP A 89 -1.14 -10.85 1.42
C TRP A 89 -0.15 -10.65 0.29
N LEU A 90 1.05 -10.12 0.61
CA LEU A 90 2.12 -9.90 -0.36
C LEU A 90 2.95 -11.16 -0.56
N CYS A 91 3.20 -11.92 0.52
CA CYS A 91 3.77 -13.26 0.44
C CYS A 91 3.43 -14.12 1.67
N GLN A 92 3.63 -15.42 1.55
CA GLN A 92 3.32 -16.45 2.54
C GLN A 92 4.44 -17.48 2.66
N THR A 93 4.43 -18.28 3.73
CA THR A 93 5.28 -19.46 3.87
C THR A 93 4.42 -20.71 4.13
N ALA A 94 5.02 -21.89 4.00
CA ALA A 94 4.32 -23.15 4.31
C ALA A 94 3.90 -23.23 5.79
N THR A 95 4.62 -22.57 6.70
CA THR A 95 4.31 -22.52 8.13
C THR A 95 3.28 -21.42 8.50
N THR A 96 3.13 -20.44 7.63
CA THR A 96 2.17 -19.35 7.80
C THR A 96 1.49 -19.07 6.46
N PRO A 97 0.58 -19.97 6.03
CA PRO A 97 -0.11 -19.83 4.76
C PRO A 97 -1.14 -18.69 4.81
N ALA A 98 -1.33 -18.05 3.68
CA ALA A 98 -2.42 -17.10 3.47
C ALA A 98 -3.79 -17.81 3.61
N PRO A 99 -4.88 -17.08 3.87
CA PRO A 99 -6.22 -17.64 3.84
C PRO A 99 -6.49 -18.43 2.56
N ALA A 100 -7.23 -19.53 2.67
CA ALA A 100 -7.49 -20.43 1.54
C ALA A 100 -8.05 -19.72 0.30
N SER A 101 -8.77 -18.60 0.50
CA SER A 101 -9.32 -17.78 -0.59
C SER A 101 -8.27 -17.13 -1.49
N VAL A 102 -7.07 -16.86 -0.97
CA VAL A 102 -5.99 -16.16 -1.68
C VAL A 102 -4.67 -16.95 -1.73
N ALA A 103 -4.56 -18.08 -1.01
CA ALA A 103 -3.31 -18.83 -0.90
C ALA A 103 -2.73 -19.26 -2.26
N ALA A 104 -3.58 -19.66 -3.20
CA ALA A 104 -3.15 -20.12 -4.53
C ALA A 104 -2.53 -19.02 -5.41
N ILE A 105 -2.82 -17.76 -5.08
CA ILE A 105 -2.37 -16.58 -5.83
C ILE A 105 -1.40 -15.70 -5.04
N THR A 106 -1.04 -16.11 -3.81
CA THR A 106 -0.08 -15.41 -2.96
C THR A 106 1.31 -16.00 -3.17
N PRO A 107 2.33 -15.21 -3.55
CA PRO A 107 3.71 -15.65 -3.71
C PRO A 107 4.30 -16.27 -2.43
N VAL A 108 5.38 -17.05 -2.59
CA VAL A 108 6.18 -17.55 -1.45
C VAL A 108 7.18 -16.48 -1.03
N CYS A 109 7.30 -16.23 0.29
CA CYS A 109 8.31 -15.35 0.84
C CYS A 109 9.70 -16.01 0.78
N PRO A 110 10.72 -15.43 0.11
CA PRO A 110 12.11 -15.82 0.33
C PRO A 110 12.56 -15.38 1.72
N GLN A 111 13.63 -15.97 2.27
CA GLN A 111 14.20 -15.51 3.56
C GLN A 111 14.70 -14.06 3.48
N SER A 112 15.20 -13.66 2.32
CA SER A 112 15.70 -12.32 1.99
C SER A 112 15.63 -12.18 0.47
N GLY A 113 15.51 -10.95 -0.04
CA GLY A 113 15.44 -10.65 -1.47
C GLY A 113 14.12 -10.04 -1.89
N THR A 114 13.65 -10.40 -3.09
CA THR A 114 12.54 -9.70 -3.75
C THR A 114 11.33 -10.60 -3.97
N VAL A 115 10.15 -10.09 -3.66
CA VAL A 115 8.85 -10.66 -4.03
C VAL A 115 8.19 -9.71 -5.02
N VAL A 116 7.68 -10.25 -6.11
CA VAL A 116 6.90 -9.49 -7.11
C VAL A 116 5.52 -10.11 -7.28
N GLY A 117 4.55 -9.29 -7.60
CA GLY A 117 3.19 -9.76 -7.84
C GLY A 117 2.27 -8.69 -8.43
N THR A 118 1.06 -9.12 -8.71
CA THR A 118 -0.03 -8.23 -9.13
C THR A 118 -1.23 -8.47 -8.22
N ILE A 119 -1.72 -7.40 -7.64
CA ILE A 119 -2.91 -7.36 -6.78
C ILE A 119 -4.10 -6.98 -7.66
N THR A 120 -5.16 -7.74 -7.56
CA THR A 120 -6.47 -7.50 -8.18
C THR A 120 -7.56 -7.65 -7.13
N ASN A 121 -8.81 -7.50 -7.50
CA ASN A 121 -9.95 -7.79 -6.60
C ASN A 121 -9.82 -9.17 -5.93
N ALA A 122 -9.31 -10.18 -6.64
CA ALA A 122 -9.17 -11.54 -6.11
C ALA A 122 -8.18 -11.66 -4.94
N ASN A 123 -7.26 -10.69 -4.76
CA ASN A 123 -6.27 -10.70 -3.69
C ASN A 123 -6.74 -10.00 -2.42
N VAL A 124 -7.87 -9.26 -2.47
CA VAL A 124 -8.38 -8.51 -1.32
C VAL A 124 -9.12 -9.44 -0.38
N VAL A 125 -8.67 -9.51 0.87
CA VAL A 125 -9.36 -10.19 1.96
C VAL A 125 -10.14 -9.18 2.81
N ALA A 126 -11.22 -9.64 3.43
CA ALA A 126 -12.01 -8.79 4.31
C ALA A 126 -11.18 -8.36 5.53
N ALA A 127 -11.34 -7.09 5.93
CA ALA A 127 -10.75 -6.59 7.17
C ALA A 127 -11.26 -7.43 8.37
N ALA A 128 -10.33 -7.85 9.25
CA ALA A 128 -10.65 -8.66 10.41
C ALA A 128 -11.60 -7.94 11.41
N THR A 129 -11.53 -6.60 11.43
CA THR A 129 -12.40 -5.75 12.25
C THR A 129 -13.52 -5.19 11.39
N ALA A 130 -14.76 -5.61 11.64
CA ALA A 130 -15.93 -5.19 10.87
C ALA A 130 -16.13 -3.67 10.80
N SER A 131 -15.66 -2.91 11.80
CA SER A 131 -15.72 -1.44 11.80
C SER A 131 -14.81 -0.78 10.74
N GLN A 132 -13.83 -1.50 10.19
CA GLN A 132 -12.98 -1.00 9.11
C GLN A 132 -13.63 -1.12 7.73
N GLN A 133 -14.70 -1.90 7.59
CA GLN A 133 -15.64 -1.93 6.45
C GLN A 133 -15.02 -2.21 5.07
N ILE A 134 -13.82 -2.80 4.99
CA ILE A 134 -13.29 -3.35 3.73
C ILE A 134 -13.75 -4.80 3.64
N THR A 135 -14.44 -5.16 2.58
CA THR A 135 -14.87 -6.53 2.29
C THR A 135 -13.96 -7.21 1.25
N ALA A 136 -14.05 -8.53 1.14
CA ALA A 136 -13.25 -9.25 0.15
C ALA A 136 -13.62 -8.80 -1.28
N GLY A 137 -12.61 -8.58 -2.12
CA GLY A 137 -12.80 -8.17 -3.51
C GLY A 137 -12.89 -6.65 -3.73
N GLU A 138 -12.81 -5.81 -2.70
CA GLU A 138 -12.92 -4.35 -2.80
C GLU A 138 -11.55 -3.68 -3.01
N LEU A 139 -10.90 -3.92 -4.15
CA LEU A 139 -9.62 -3.28 -4.47
C LEU A 139 -9.73 -1.75 -4.52
N SER A 140 -10.84 -1.19 -4.98
CA SER A 140 -11.09 0.25 -5.00
C SER A 140 -10.98 0.89 -3.61
N GLU A 141 -11.45 0.21 -2.56
CA GLU A 141 -11.37 0.69 -1.17
C GLU A 141 -9.93 0.61 -0.65
N VAL A 142 -9.17 -0.44 -1.03
CA VAL A 142 -7.75 -0.54 -0.71
C VAL A 142 -6.96 0.57 -1.40
N ILE A 143 -7.24 0.88 -2.67
CA ILE A 143 -6.62 1.99 -3.40
C ILE A 143 -6.97 3.33 -2.73
N ALA A 144 -8.23 3.54 -2.35
CA ALA A 144 -8.65 4.74 -1.63
C ALA A 144 -7.92 4.88 -0.28
N ALA A 145 -7.73 3.79 0.47
CA ALA A 145 -6.98 3.77 1.71
C ALA A 145 -5.50 4.14 1.49
N ILE A 146 -4.86 3.62 0.43
CA ILE A 146 -3.49 3.96 0.06
C ILE A 146 -3.38 5.46 -0.25
N ARG A 147 -4.27 6.00 -1.09
CA ARG A 147 -4.31 7.42 -1.46
C ARG A 147 -4.59 8.33 -0.26
N GLY A 148 -5.35 7.84 0.71
CA GLY A 148 -5.62 8.49 1.99
C GLY A 148 -4.46 8.41 2.99
N GLY A 149 -3.35 7.72 2.66
CA GLY A 149 -2.19 7.56 3.55
C GLY A 149 -2.48 6.65 4.76
N VAL A 150 -3.50 5.78 4.65
CA VAL A 150 -3.94 4.89 5.73
C VAL A 150 -3.77 3.41 5.38
N ALA A 151 -2.70 3.10 4.65
CA ALA A 151 -2.27 1.73 4.38
C ALA A 151 -0.76 1.60 4.63
N TYR A 152 -0.31 0.46 5.14
CA TYR A 152 1.11 0.19 5.34
C TYR A 152 1.49 -1.23 4.91
N ALA A 153 2.74 -1.40 4.48
CA ALA A 153 3.33 -2.72 4.24
C ALA A 153 4.18 -3.13 5.45
N ASN A 154 4.21 -4.42 5.78
CA ASN A 154 5.12 -4.97 6.78
C ASN A 154 5.61 -6.37 6.43
N VAL A 155 6.67 -6.81 7.10
CA VAL A 155 7.26 -8.15 7.01
C VAL A 155 7.38 -8.72 8.43
N HIS A 156 6.96 -9.97 8.59
CA HIS A 156 6.97 -10.68 9.88
C HIS A 156 8.07 -11.74 9.90
N ALA A 157 8.74 -11.88 11.04
CA ALA A 157 9.73 -12.91 11.28
C ALA A 157 9.58 -13.53 12.68
N THR A 158 9.86 -14.81 12.81
CA THR A 158 9.79 -15.54 14.08
C THR A 158 11.17 -16.01 14.52
N PRO A 159 11.41 -16.23 15.83
CA PRO A 159 10.43 -16.22 16.92
C PRO A 159 10.18 -14.85 17.57
N LEU A 160 10.98 -13.81 17.25
CA LEU A 160 10.97 -12.56 18.02
C LEU A 160 9.88 -11.57 17.58
N ASN A 161 9.60 -11.51 16.28
CA ASN A 161 8.76 -10.46 15.68
C ASN A 161 7.55 -11.04 14.91
N PRO A 162 6.71 -11.88 15.54
CA PRO A 162 5.55 -12.45 14.87
C PRO A 162 4.46 -11.41 14.56
N GLY A 163 4.48 -10.25 15.23
CA GLY A 163 3.60 -9.11 14.97
C GLY A 163 4.07 -8.19 13.85
N GLY A 164 5.30 -8.35 13.37
CA GLY A 164 5.99 -7.53 12.37
C GLY A 164 7.40 -7.18 12.83
N GLU A 165 8.39 -7.27 11.94
CA GLU A 165 9.77 -6.87 12.21
C GLU A 165 10.11 -5.52 11.57
N ILE A 166 9.61 -5.29 10.36
CA ILE A 166 9.78 -4.03 9.64
C ILE A 166 8.45 -3.60 9.01
N ARG A 167 8.20 -2.30 9.02
CA ARG A 167 6.98 -1.68 8.52
C ARG A 167 7.28 -0.35 7.83
N GLY A 168 6.45 0.05 6.87
CA GLY A 168 6.46 1.37 6.26
C GLY A 168 5.08 1.78 5.78
N GLN A 169 4.70 3.06 6.02
CA GLN A 169 3.46 3.62 5.50
C GLN A 169 3.57 3.78 3.98
N ILE A 170 2.54 3.35 3.24
CA ILE A 170 2.52 3.48 1.78
C ILE A 170 2.05 4.89 1.42
N HIS A 171 2.77 5.54 0.51
CA HIS A 171 2.47 6.88 0.03
C HIS A 171 2.73 7.00 -1.48
N ASP A 172 2.19 8.05 -2.09
CA ASP A 172 2.44 8.40 -3.47
C ASP A 172 3.84 8.99 -3.61
N ASN A 173 4.68 8.36 -4.42
CA ASN A 173 6.07 8.78 -4.64
C ASN A 173 6.19 10.17 -5.32
N GLN A 174 5.11 10.74 -5.85
CA GLN A 174 5.12 12.05 -6.49
C GLN A 174 4.89 13.19 -5.48
N LYS A 175 4.21 12.92 -4.35
CA LYS A 175 3.92 13.95 -3.34
C LYS A 175 5.15 14.37 -2.52
N ASP A 176 6.12 13.48 -2.34
CA ASP A 176 7.34 13.79 -1.57
C ASP A 176 8.23 14.85 -2.22
N HIS A 177 8.13 15.05 -3.55
CA HIS A 177 8.92 16.05 -4.27
C HIS A 177 8.36 17.47 -4.17
N ASP A 178 7.12 17.64 -3.75
CA ASP A 178 6.48 18.96 -3.65
C ASP A 178 6.64 19.58 -2.24
N ASP A 179 6.75 18.75 -1.18
CA ASP A 179 6.97 19.22 0.19
C ASP A 179 8.41 19.72 0.44
N ASP A 180 9.40 19.20 -0.29
CA ASP A 180 10.80 19.65 -0.19
C ASP A 180 11.08 21.00 -0.90
N ARG A 181 10.07 21.64 -1.50
CA ARG A 181 10.19 22.91 -2.25
C ARG A 181 9.54 24.12 -1.58
N GLN A 182 9.09 23.97 -0.32
CA GLN A 182 8.48 25.10 0.42
C GLN A 182 9.42 25.68 1.47
#